data_23784f810ffe9ed91be9da20704ecd20
#
_entry.id   23784f810ffe9ed91be9da20704ecd20
#
_cell.length_a   1.000
_cell.length_b   1.000
_cell.length_c   1.000
_cell.angle_alpha   90.00
_cell.angle_beta   90.00
_cell.angle_gamma   90.00
#
_symmetry.space_group_name_H-M   'P 1'
#
loop_
_entity.id
_entity.type
_entity.pdbx_description
1 polymer ?
#
loop_
_entity_poly.entity_id
_entity_poly.type
_entity_poly.pdbx_seq_one_letter_code
_entity_poly.pdbx_strand_id
1 'polypeptide(L)'
;MDLLTLAKNVAQRVEAQATQAKVPVAVCVVDVHGNVVLQHRMPGAPLFSLELSERKAYTSALVRLRTADLVPLVQPGQALYPLIMVSGGRYSAMGGGVSLAREGEVVAGVGVSGGRRSRISTSSKRQ
;
A
#
# COMPACT_ATOMS: atom_id res chain seq x y z
N MET A 1 21.50 -0.73 -1.45
CA MET A 1 20.47 -0.24 -2.39
C MET A 1 19.74 0.91 -1.73
N ASP A 2 19.68 2.05 -2.41
CA ASP A 2 18.97 3.18 -1.86
C ASP A 2 17.44 2.97 -1.98
N LEU A 3 16.69 3.80 -1.27
CA LEU A 3 15.25 3.65 -1.18
C LEU A 3 14.57 3.87 -2.53
N LEU A 4 15.06 4.82 -3.33
CA LEU A 4 14.47 5.06 -4.65
C LEU A 4 14.64 3.86 -5.57
N THR A 5 15.82 3.23 -5.56
CA THR A 5 16.07 2.04 -6.34
C THR A 5 15.16 0.89 -5.88
N LEU A 6 15.03 0.71 -4.58
CA LEU A 6 14.13 -0.29 -4.02
C LEU A 6 12.70 -0.02 -4.48
N ALA A 7 12.26 1.23 -4.41
CA ALA A 7 10.90 1.61 -4.80
C ALA A 7 10.65 1.33 -6.28
N LYS A 8 11.63 1.63 -7.14
CA LYS A 8 11.48 1.35 -8.57
C LYS A 8 11.37 -0.15 -8.84
N ASN A 9 12.16 -0.96 -8.14
CA ASN A 9 12.11 -2.41 -8.31
C ASN A 9 10.77 -2.98 -7.86
N VAL A 10 10.26 -2.51 -6.75
CA VAL A 10 8.96 -2.95 -6.23
C VAL A 10 7.84 -2.56 -7.21
N ALA A 11 7.84 -1.31 -7.66
CA ALA A 11 6.82 -0.84 -8.60
C ALA A 11 6.84 -1.66 -9.89
N GLN A 12 8.04 -1.96 -10.40
CA GLN A 12 8.17 -2.74 -11.61
C GLN A 12 7.56 -4.14 -11.45
N ARG A 13 7.81 -4.79 -10.34
CA ARG A 13 7.23 -6.12 -10.08
C ARG A 13 5.72 -6.08 -9.94
N VAL A 14 5.21 -5.09 -9.22
CA VAL A 14 3.76 -4.93 -9.05
C VAL A 14 3.11 -4.70 -10.41
N GLU A 15 3.69 -3.83 -11.22
CA GLU A 15 3.12 -3.50 -12.53
C GLU A 15 3.18 -4.69 -13.48
N ALA A 16 4.24 -5.49 -13.41
CA ALA A 16 4.33 -6.70 -14.22
C ALA A 16 3.23 -7.70 -13.85
N GLN A 17 2.99 -7.90 -12.57
CA GLN A 17 1.93 -8.80 -12.12
C GLN A 17 0.55 -8.27 -12.49
N ALA A 18 0.36 -6.96 -12.36
CA ALA A 18 -0.91 -6.33 -12.73
C ALA A 18 -1.18 -6.48 -14.22
N THR A 19 -0.15 -6.35 -15.05
CA THR A 19 -0.27 -6.53 -16.49
C THR A 19 -0.68 -7.96 -16.81
N GLN A 20 -0.07 -8.95 -16.16
CA GLN A 20 -0.45 -10.33 -16.37
C GLN A 20 -1.89 -10.60 -15.94
N ALA A 21 -2.33 -9.99 -14.87
CA ALA A 21 -3.69 -10.15 -14.37
C ALA A 21 -4.70 -9.31 -15.16
N LYS A 22 -4.23 -8.43 -16.03
CA LYS A 22 -5.06 -7.51 -16.82
C LYS A 22 -5.87 -6.59 -15.91
N VAL A 23 -5.24 -6.14 -14.83
CA VAL A 23 -5.86 -5.24 -13.84
C VAL A 23 -4.91 -4.05 -13.66
N PRO A 24 -5.19 -2.91 -14.32
CA PRO A 24 -4.32 -1.74 -14.14
C PRO A 24 -4.43 -1.19 -12.72
N VAL A 25 -3.29 -0.78 -12.17
CA VAL A 25 -3.22 -0.35 -10.77
C VAL A 25 -2.43 0.94 -10.64
N ALA A 26 -2.58 1.59 -9.48
CA ALA A 26 -1.61 2.54 -8.99
C ALA A 26 -0.79 1.87 -7.90
N VAL A 27 0.49 2.18 -7.85
CA VAL A 27 1.39 1.71 -6.80
C VAL A 27 2.10 2.91 -6.19
N CYS A 28 2.19 2.92 -4.88
CA CYS A 28 2.86 4.00 -4.15
C CYS A 28 3.84 3.39 -3.17
N VAL A 29 5.04 3.96 -3.12
CA VAL A 29 6.04 3.58 -2.12
C VAL A 29 6.36 4.82 -1.30
N VAL A 30 6.26 4.68 0.03
CA VAL A 30 6.55 5.77 0.97
C VAL A 30 7.71 5.36 1.87
N ASP A 31 8.38 6.36 2.45
CA ASP A 31 9.42 6.09 3.45
C ASP A 31 8.76 5.78 4.81
N VAL A 32 9.59 5.60 5.84
CA VAL A 32 9.08 5.22 7.18
C VAL A 32 8.28 6.34 7.84
N HIS A 33 8.36 7.55 7.31
CA HIS A 33 7.59 8.69 7.83
C HIS A 33 6.32 8.93 7.01
N GLY A 34 6.06 8.08 6.03
CA GLY A 34 4.87 8.19 5.21
C GLY A 34 4.99 9.14 4.03
N ASN A 35 6.19 9.61 3.73
CA ASN A 35 6.41 10.52 2.60
C ASN A 35 6.62 9.74 1.31
N VAL A 36 5.98 10.20 0.23
CA VAL A 36 6.04 9.51 -1.06
C VAL A 36 7.45 9.54 -1.62
N VAL A 37 7.97 8.38 -1.97
CA VAL A 37 9.23 8.21 -2.68
C VAL A 37 8.96 8.04 -4.18
N LEU A 38 7.93 7.26 -4.51
CA LEU A 38 7.56 6.99 -5.89
C LEU A 38 6.08 6.63 -5.94
N GLN A 39 5.40 7.12 -6.98
CA GLN A 39 4.02 6.74 -7.23
C GLN A 39 3.77 6.66 -8.72
N HIS A 40 3.23 5.54 -9.17
CA HIS A 40 2.84 5.32 -10.57
C HIS A 40 1.37 4.99 -10.65
N ARG A 41 0.72 5.47 -11.70
CA ARG A 41 -0.63 5.05 -12.06
C ARG A 41 -0.60 4.48 -13.46
N MET A 42 -0.88 3.20 -13.60
CA MET A 42 -0.92 2.57 -14.92
C MET A 42 -2.09 3.12 -15.73
N PRO A 43 -1.94 3.20 -17.06
CA PRO A 43 -3.07 3.60 -17.90
C PRO A 43 -4.28 2.70 -17.65
N GLY A 44 -5.44 3.30 -17.48
CA GLY A 44 -6.67 2.58 -17.21
C GLY A 44 -7.00 2.39 -15.74
N ALA A 45 -6.06 2.65 -14.82
CA ALA A 45 -6.39 2.60 -13.40
C ALA A 45 -7.28 3.78 -13.03
N PRO A 46 -8.28 3.57 -12.15
CA PRO A 46 -9.16 4.65 -11.72
C PRO A 46 -8.38 5.79 -11.07
N LEU A 47 -8.87 7.02 -11.22
CA LEU A 47 -8.18 8.18 -10.64
C LEU A 47 -8.05 8.08 -9.13
N PHE A 48 -9.09 7.57 -8.43
CA PHE A 48 -9.02 7.47 -6.97
C PHE A 48 -7.95 6.48 -6.49
N SER A 49 -7.41 5.63 -7.39
CA SER A 49 -6.37 4.71 -6.98
C SER A 49 -5.06 5.41 -6.62
N LEU A 50 -4.86 6.64 -7.10
CA LEU A 50 -3.73 7.45 -6.64
C LEU A 50 -3.82 7.71 -5.13
N GLU A 51 -4.97 8.19 -4.68
CA GLU A 51 -5.15 8.46 -3.26
C GLU A 51 -5.13 7.18 -2.45
N LEU A 52 -5.83 6.14 -2.89
CA LEU A 52 -5.91 4.90 -2.12
C LEU A 52 -4.56 4.21 -2.01
N SER A 53 -3.77 4.18 -3.08
CA SER A 53 -2.45 3.55 -3.01
C SER A 53 -1.54 4.30 -2.03
N GLU A 54 -1.60 5.62 -2.01
CA GLU A 54 -0.81 6.42 -1.09
C GLU A 54 -1.25 6.20 0.36
N ARG A 55 -2.57 6.18 0.62
CA ARG A 55 -3.09 5.95 1.97
C ARG A 55 -2.73 4.56 2.48
N LYS A 56 -2.79 3.56 1.63
CA LYS A 56 -2.40 2.19 2.01
C LYS A 56 -0.91 2.10 2.30
N ALA A 57 -0.07 2.75 1.49
CA ALA A 57 1.35 2.80 1.73
C ALA A 57 1.66 3.49 3.06
N TYR A 58 1.06 4.65 3.29
CA TYR A 58 1.20 5.41 4.52
C TYR A 58 0.86 4.55 5.74
N THR A 59 -0.30 3.90 5.69
CA THR A 59 -0.78 3.08 6.80
C THR A 59 0.19 1.94 7.09
N SER A 60 0.62 1.22 6.05
CA SER A 60 1.50 0.07 6.25
C SER A 60 2.86 0.49 6.81
N ALA A 61 3.36 1.66 6.42
CA ALA A 61 4.64 2.15 6.91
C ALA A 61 4.58 2.53 8.39
N LEU A 62 3.47 3.16 8.82
CA LEU A 62 3.38 3.71 10.17
C LEU A 62 2.82 2.71 11.17
N VAL A 63 1.84 1.91 10.77
CA VAL A 63 1.25 0.89 11.65
C VAL A 63 2.07 -0.39 11.64
N ARG A 64 2.80 -0.64 10.56
CA ARG A 64 3.69 -1.80 10.39
C ARG A 64 2.93 -3.12 10.34
N LEU A 65 1.71 -3.07 9.82
CA LEU A 65 0.87 -4.22 9.53
C LEU A 65 0.47 -4.15 8.07
N ARG A 66 0.17 -5.31 7.50
CA ARG A 66 -0.51 -5.31 6.21
C ARG A 66 -1.88 -4.69 6.42
N THR A 67 -2.30 -3.83 5.48
CA THR A 67 -3.60 -3.16 5.66
C THR A 67 -4.75 -4.16 5.66
N ALA A 68 -4.60 -5.31 5.00
CA ALA A 68 -5.60 -6.37 5.06
C ALA A 68 -5.79 -6.89 6.48
N ASP A 69 -4.71 -6.99 7.26
CA ASP A 69 -4.78 -7.48 8.63
C ASP A 69 -5.35 -6.43 9.58
N LEU A 70 -5.33 -5.17 9.18
CA LEU A 70 -5.88 -4.09 9.97
C LEU A 70 -7.42 -4.06 9.91
N VAL A 71 -8.01 -4.58 8.83
CA VAL A 71 -9.46 -4.49 8.61
C VAL A 71 -10.27 -4.97 9.81
N PRO A 72 -10.03 -6.17 10.38
CA PRO A 72 -10.84 -6.61 11.51
C PRO A 72 -10.62 -5.81 12.79
N LEU A 73 -9.49 -5.10 12.90
CA LEU A 73 -9.13 -4.37 14.13
C LEU A 73 -9.79 -3.00 14.20
N VAL A 74 -10.30 -2.48 13.10
CA VAL A 74 -10.90 -1.13 13.05
C VAL A 74 -12.41 -1.18 12.82
N GLN A 75 -13.03 -2.32 13.02
CA GLN A 75 -14.48 -2.42 12.90
C GLN A 75 -15.17 -1.76 14.10
N PRO A 76 -16.44 -1.35 13.95
CA PRO A 76 -17.19 -0.81 15.08
C PRO A 76 -17.14 -1.78 16.26
N GLY A 77 -16.83 -1.24 17.44
CA GLY A 77 -16.71 -2.04 18.65
C GLY A 77 -15.30 -2.53 18.92
N GLN A 78 -14.38 -2.39 17.99
CA GLN A 78 -12.99 -2.77 18.19
C GLN A 78 -12.17 -1.59 18.72
N ALA A 79 -11.09 -1.90 19.45
CA ALA A 79 -10.29 -0.88 20.14
C ALA A 79 -9.68 0.13 19.16
N LEU A 80 -9.33 -0.30 17.95
CA LEU A 80 -8.70 0.57 16.95
C LEU A 80 -9.70 1.19 15.98
N TYR A 81 -11.00 1.07 16.25
CA TYR A 81 -12.01 1.69 15.38
C TYR A 81 -11.72 3.18 15.12
N PRO A 82 -11.33 3.98 16.14
CA PRO A 82 -11.08 5.41 15.89
C PRO A 82 -9.86 5.69 15.03
N LEU A 83 -8.99 4.71 14.76
CA LEU A 83 -7.76 4.93 14.00
C LEU A 83 -8.07 5.52 12.62
N ILE A 84 -9.16 5.11 11.99
CA ILE A 84 -9.51 5.58 10.65
C ILE A 84 -9.85 7.06 10.61
N MET A 85 -10.03 7.69 11.78
CA MET A 85 -10.38 9.11 11.88
C MET A 85 -9.21 10.01 12.24
N VAL A 86 -8.08 9.43 12.70
CA VAL A 86 -6.94 10.26 13.09
C VAL A 86 -6.15 10.66 11.85
N SER A 87 -5.29 11.66 12.00
CA SER A 87 -4.46 12.23 10.93
C SER A 87 -5.30 12.66 9.73
N GLY A 88 -6.49 13.20 9.99
CA GLY A 88 -7.39 13.64 8.93
C GLY A 88 -7.92 12.50 8.07
N GLY A 89 -7.98 11.29 8.63
CA GLY A 89 -8.49 10.13 7.89
C GLY A 89 -7.47 9.51 6.96
N ARG A 90 -6.18 9.72 7.20
CA ARG A 90 -5.14 9.20 6.29
C ARG A 90 -4.92 7.71 6.40
N TYR A 91 -5.31 7.08 7.52
CA TYR A 91 -5.15 5.63 7.65
C TYR A 91 -6.21 4.92 6.85
N SER A 92 -5.79 3.90 6.11
CA SER A 92 -6.69 3.11 5.29
C SER A 92 -6.68 1.66 5.77
N ALA A 93 -7.87 1.12 6.01
CA ALA A 93 -8.03 -0.28 6.43
C ALA A 93 -8.58 -1.14 5.29
N MET A 94 -8.06 -0.91 4.08
CA MET A 94 -8.39 -1.73 2.91
C MET A 94 -7.15 -2.50 2.50
N GLY A 95 -7.31 -3.75 2.07
CA GLY A 95 -6.18 -4.55 1.64
C GLY A 95 -5.42 -3.93 0.48
N GLY A 96 -4.13 -4.21 0.40
CA GLY A 96 -3.25 -3.71 -0.65
C GLY A 96 -2.03 -2.97 -0.14
N GLY A 97 -1.90 -2.77 1.17
CA GLY A 97 -0.73 -2.13 1.75
C GLY A 97 0.13 -3.14 2.50
N VAL A 98 1.44 -3.01 2.36
CA VAL A 98 2.39 -3.86 3.06
C VAL A 98 3.64 -3.06 3.39
N SER A 99 4.20 -3.30 4.58
CA SER A 99 5.49 -2.70 4.91
C SER A 99 6.61 -3.58 4.37
N LEU A 100 7.72 -2.94 4.00
CA LEU A 100 8.92 -3.62 3.55
C LEU A 100 9.98 -3.48 4.62
N ALA A 101 10.69 -4.58 4.88
CA ALA A 101 11.73 -4.61 5.89
C ALA A 101 13.04 -5.09 5.27
N ARG A 102 14.15 -4.56 5.78
CA ARG A 102 15.50 -5.05 5.49
C ARG A 102 16.16 -5.30 6.84
N GLU A 103 16.72 -6.52 6.98
CA GLU A 103 17.44 -6.91 8.21
C GLU A 103 16.59 -6.66 9.46
N GLY A 104 15.29 -6.98 9.36
CA GLY A 104 14.38 -6.85 10.47
C GLY A 104 13.82 -5.47 10.72
N GLU A 105 14.25 -4.45 9.96
CA GLU A 105 13.76 -3.09 10.14
C GLU A 105 12.87 -2.67 8.98
N VAL A 106 11.74 -2.06 9.29
CA VAL A 106 10.85 -1.49 8.28
C VAL A 106 11.55 -0.30 7.63
N VAL A 107 11.62 -0.31 6.31
CA VAL A 107 12.28 0.75 5.55
C VAL A 107 11.33 1.48 4.63
N ALA A 108 10.14 0.93 4.38
CA ALA A 108 9.18 1.53 3.45
C ALA A 108 7.80 0.96 3.66
N GLY A 109 6.81 1.63 3.09
CA GLY A 109 5.46 1.09 2.93
C GLY A 109 5.09 1.11 1.46
N VAL A 110 4.35 0.10 1.03
CA VAL A 110 3.87 -0.01 -0.35
C VAL A 110 2.37 -0.15 -0.34
N GLY A 111 1.70 0.59 -1.21
CA GLY A 111 0.27 0.48 -1.39
C GLY A 111 -0.07 0.26 -2.85
N VAL A 112 -0.99 -0.64 -3.11
CA VAL A 112 -1.47 -0.95 -4.46
C VAL A 112 -2.98 -0.84 -4.46
N SER A 113 -3.53 -0.15 -5.46
CA SER A 113 -4.96 0.05 -5.58
C SER A 113 -5.37 0.01 -7.05
N GLY A 114 -6.52 -0.61 -7.31
CA GLY A 114 -7.08 -0.69 -8.65
C GLY A 114 -7.74 -2.03 -8.87
N GLY A 115 -8.71 -2.07 -9.79
CA GLY A 115 -9.38 -3.29 -10.18
C GLY A 115 -9.90 -4.11 -9.01
N ARG A 116 -9.72 -5.42 -9.10
CA ARG A 116 -10.18 -6.35 -8.07
C ARG A 116 -9.13 -6.47 -6.99
N ARG A 117 -9.37 -5.81 -5.87
CA ARG A 117 -8.40 -5.62 -4.82
C ARG A 117 -7.82 -6.92 -4.24
N SER A 118 -8.59 -8.02 -4.24
CA SER A 118 -8.09 -9.26 -3.66
C SER A 118 -6.87 -9.79 -4.40
N ARG A 119 -6.85 -9.69 -5.73
CA ARG A 119 -5.71 -10.11 -6.52
C ARG A 119 -4.50 -9.23 -6.28
N ILE A 120 -4.73 -7.93 -6.22
CA ILE A 120 -3.65 -6.96 -6.03
C ILE A 120 -3.06 -7.10 -4.64
N SER A 121 -3.92 -7.28 -3.65
CA SER A 121 -3.49 -7.50 -2.28
C SER A 121 -2.56 -8.70 -2.17
N THR A 122 -2.89 -9.79 -2.86
CA THR A 122 -2.06 -11.00 -2.87
C THR A 122 -0.69 -10.71 -3.48
N SER A 123 -0.66 -9.96 -4.59
CA SER A 123 0.59 -9.59 -5.22
C SER A 123 1.47 -8.77 -4.28
N SER A 124 0.88 -7.79 -3.58
CA SER A 124 1.61 -6.97 -2.63
C SER A 124 2.21 -7.78 -1.50
N LYS A 125 1.49 -8.77 -1.02
CA LYS A 125 1.95 -9.58 0.11
C LYS A 125 3.21 -10.36 -0.21
N ARG A 126 3.50 -10.60 -1.47
CA ARG A 126 4.67 -11.36 -1.88
C ARG A 126 5.92 -10.50 -1.98
N GLN A 127 5.77 -9.22 -1.81
CA GLN A 127 6.91 -8.33 -1.79
C GLN A 127 7.68 -8.47 -0.48
#